data_10bc7b75430b7f731d6456ef488ff1b9
#
_entry.id   10bc7b75430b7f731d6456ef488ff1b9
#
_cell.length_a   1.000
_cell.length_b   1.000
_cell.length_c   1.000
_cell.angle_alpha   90.00
_cell.angle_beta   90.00
_cell.angle_gamma   90.00
#
_symmetry.space_group_name_H-M   'P 1'
#
loop_
_entity.id
_entity.type
_entity.pdbx_description
1 polymer ?
#
loop_
_entity_poly.entity_id
_entity_poly.type
_entity_poly.pdbx_seq_one_letter_code
_entity_poly.pdbx_strand_id
1 'polypeptide(L)'
;MRLTVSGDPAARTKRTMSSLPASVGAAIITLLLLVIACLDYATSTGPVQHLYYVPIVLAAIIFDYWGGLACAMTAVVFYHLANQHLRALNYGESDYLQVSLFLIVGVVTSRLARDRRAMQMLAVTDDLTGLHNLRSFESKLLATVRRAQARRTFVSMLVLDVDRLKEINDVHGHLAGAEAVRKVGHIIGRDLDGSAVACRYGGDEFAILLSDTDARTSLPTAEHLRKAVENHAPLLAGRRFPAGTLTISVGIADYLPDGARDPELVGEDLFHAADRALYQAKRDGRNRSRLNASAVSRGDGITCSYEVREGLAKGKVASDARS
;
A
#
# COMPACT_ATOMS: atom_id res chain seq x y z
N MET A 1 -3.71 5.34 -13.24
CA MET A 1 -3.20 6.53 -12.54
C MET A 1 -2.45 6.06 -11.30
N ARG A 2 -1.20 6.39 -11.13
CA ARG A 2 -0.45 6.19 -9.88
C ARG A 2 -0.14 7.57 -9.36
N LEU A 3 -0.83 8.00 -8.31
CA LEU A 3 -0.45 9.20 -7.56
C LEU A 3 0.94 8.93 -6.97
N THR A 4 1.98 9.37 -7.65
CA THR A 4 3.36 9.15 -7.24
C THR A 4 3.73 10.15 -6.15
N VAL A 5 3.53 9.75 -4.90
CA VAL A 5 4.31 10.32 -3.80
C VAL A 5 5.72 9.76 -3.92
N SER A 6 6.74 10.60 -3.81
CA SER A 6 8.15 10.23 -3.90
C SER A 6 8.57 9.33 -2.74
N GLY A 7 8.44 8.12 -2.98
CA GLY A 7 8.63 6.92 -2.21
C GLY A 7 7.54 6.00 -2.69
N ASP A 8 7.82 5.24 -3.75
CA ASP A 8 6.90 4.29 -4.39
C ASP A 8 5.99 3.64 -3.33
N PRO A 9 4.68 4.01 -3.23
CA PRO A 9 3.76 3.37 -2.27
C PRO A 9 3.59 1.89 -2.59
N ALA A 10 3.82 1.48 -3.85
CA ALA A 10 3.92 0.08 -4.22
C ALA A 10 5.18 -0.58 -3.61
N ALA A 11 6.23 0.17 -3.32
CA ALA A 11 7.40 -0.32 -2.58
C ALA A 11 7.14 -0.38 -1.07
N ARG A 12 6.24 0.45 -0.50
CA ARG A 12 5.88 0.40 0.93
C ARG A 12 4.76 -0.60 1.23
N THR A 13 3.77 -0.75 0.36
CA THR A 13 2.65 -1.70 0.56
C THR A 13 3.07 -3.16 0.34
N LYS A 14 4.22 -3.41 -0.32
CA LYS A 14 4.81 -4.76 -0.45
C LYS A 14 5.55 -5.24 0.79
N ARG A 15 5.58 -4.48 1.89
CA ARG A 15 6.35 -4.82 3.11
C ARG A 15 5.58 -5.57 4.20
N THR A 16 4.43 -6.15 3.90
CA THR A 16 3.75 -7.10 4.79
C THR A 16 3.85 -8.51 4.20
N MET A 17 4.74 -9.32 4.73
CA MET A 17 5.00 -10.76 4.52
C MET A 17 5.37 -11.24 3.11
N SER A 18 5.52 -10.37 2.09
CA SER A 18 6.09 -10.73 0.77
C SER A 18 7.22 -9.78 0.33
N SER A 19 8.01 -9.28 1.26
CA SER A 19 9.09 -8.33 0.98
C SER A 19 10.44 -9.00 0.71
N LEU A 20 10.45 -10.28 0.45
CA LEU A 20 11.64 -10.89 -0.14
C LEU A 20 11.75 -10.43 -1.59
N PRO A 21 12.88 -9.87 -2.02
CA PRO A 21 13.12 -9.63 -3.45
C PRO A 21 12.78 -10.88 -4.24
N ALA A 22 12.17 -10.75 -5.40
CA ALA A 22 11.79 -11.91 -6.24
C ALA A 22 12.97 -12.85 -6.46
N SER A 23 14.18 -12.31 -6.57
CA SER A 23 15.44 -13.07 -6.67
C SER A 23 15.72 -13.94 -5.43
N VAL A 24 15.46 -13.43 -4.24
CA VAL A 24 15.64 -14.20 -2.98
C VAL A 24 14.60 -15.30 -2.87
N GLY A 25 13.34 -15.01 -3.21
CA GLY A 25 12.28 -16.01 -3.26
C GLY A 25 12.58 -17.13 -4.24
N ALA A 26 13.06 -16.79 -5.45
CA ALA A 26 13.49 -17.77 -6.44
C ALA A 26 14.68 -18.62 -5.96
N ALA A 27 15.67 -17.98 -5.32
CA ALA A 27 16.84 -18.69 -4.78
C ALA A 27 16.44 -19.70 -3.69
N ILE A 28 15.52 -19.32 -2.77
CA ILE A 28 15.03 -20.21 -1.72
C ILE A 28 14.29 -21.41 -2.32
N ILE A 29 13.40 -21.20 -3.29
CA ILE A 29 12.64 -22.27 -3.94
C ILE A 29 13.58 -23.21 -4.69
N THR A 30 14.54 -22.68 -5.44
CA THR A 30 15.53 -23.47 -6.15
C THR A 30 16.39 -24.31 -5.19
N LEU A 31 16.84 -23.69 -4.08
CA LEU A 31 17.61 -24.41 -3.05
C LEU A 31 16.79 -25.54 -2.43
N LEU A 32 15.51 -25.28 -2.09
CA LEU A 32 14.61 -26.31 -1.56
C LEU A 32 14.43 -27.46 -2.52
N LEU A 33 14.20 -27.20 -3.81
CA LEU A 33 14.07 -28.24 -4.83
C LEU A 33 15.34 -29.07 -4.95
N LEU A 34 16.52 -28.45 -4.94
CA LEU A 34 17.81 -29.15 -5.01
C LEU A 34 18.06 -30.02 -3.78
N VAL A 35 17.80 -29.49 -2.57
CA VAL A 35 17.96 -30.26 -1.33
C VAL A 35 17.02 -31.46 -1.29
N ILE A 36 15.75 -31.27 -1.66
CA ILE A 36 14.76 -32.34 -1.72
C ILE A 36 15.18 -33.39 -2.76
N ALA A 37 15.63 -32.99 -3.94
CA ALA A 37 16.09 -33.90 -4.98
C ALA A 37 17.32 -34.70 -4.53
N CYS A 38 18.27 -34.10 -3.84
CA CYS A 38 19.43 -34.78 -3.25
C CYS A 38 19.00 -35.81 -2.18
N LEU A 39 18.04 -35.43 -1.30
CA LEU A 39 17.51 -36.35 -0.29
C LEU A 39 16.75 -37.51 -0.92
N ASP A 40 15.92 -37.25 -1.91
CA ASP A 40 15.15 -38.26 -2.65
C ASP A 40 16.10 -39.26 -3.38
N TYR A 41 17.14 -38.72 -4.03
CA TYR A 41 18.18 -39.54 -4.66
C TYR A 41 18.95 -40.42 -3.65
N ALA A 42 19.26 -39.87 -2.46
CA ALA A 42 20.04 -40.56 -1.44
C ALA A 42 19.24 -41.60 -0.65
N THR A 43 17.95 -41.37 -0.44
CA THR A 43 17.14 -42.21 0.44
C THR A 43 16.23 -43.19 -0.29
N SER A 44 15.81 -42.84 -1.52
CA SER A 44 14.82 -43.57 -2.32
C SER A 44 13.57 -44.00 -1.54
N THR A 45 13.18 -43.20 -0.57
CA THR A 45 12.06 -43.49 0.35
C THR A 45 10.82 -42.65 0.01
N GLY A 46 9.65 -43.30 -0.04
CA GLY A 46 8.36 -42.64 -0.36
C GLY A 46 8.04 -41.34 0.39
N PRO A 47 8.33 -41.18 1.70
CA PRO A 47 8.03 -39.96 2.43
C PRO A 47 8.73 -38.71 1.93
N VAL A 48 9.95 -38.81 1.39
CA VAL A 48 10.73 -37.67 0.90
C VAL A 48 10.07 -37.02 -0.34
N GLN A 49 9.41 -37.81 -1.15
CA GLN A 49 8.75 -37.36 -2.38
C GLN A 49 7.63 -36.34 -2.07
N HIS A 50 7.00 -36.41 -0.90
CA HIS A 50 5.96 -35.46 -0.50
C HIS A 50 6.51 -34.06 -0.13
N LEU A 51 7.81 -33.93 0.13
CA LEU A 51 8.42 -32.63 0.41
C LEU A 51 8.39 -31.69 -0.80
N TYR A 52 8.29 -32.21 -2.03
CA TYR A 52 8.17 -31.37 -3.24
C TYR A 52 6.92 -30.47 -3.24
N TYR A 53 5.89 -30.81 -2.46
CA TYR A 53 4.72 -29.91 -2.32
C TYR A 53 5.06 -28.57 -1.69
N VAL A 54 6.05 -28.50 -0.79
CA VAL A 54 6.44 -27.28 -0.10
C VAL A 54 6.91 -26.19 -1.07
N PRO A 55 7.93 -26.40 -1.94
CA PRO A 55 8.34 -25.41 -2.91
C PRO A 55 7.25 -25.07 -3.94
N ILE A 56 6.37 -26.02 -4.31
CA ILE A 56 5.25 -25.77 -5.24
C ILE A 56 4.28 -24.75 -4.62
N VAL A 57 3.87 -24.96 -3.36
CA VAL A 57 2.96 -24.05 -2.66
C VAL A 57 3.61 -22.69 -2.43
N LEU A 58 4.89 -22.65 -2.02
CA LEU A 58 5.62 -21.40 -1.83
C LEU A 58 5.75 -20.60 -3.14
N ALA A 59 6.04 -21.29 -4.26
CA ALA A 59 6.13 -20.66 -5.57
C ALA A 59 4.79 -20.07 -6.02
N ALA A 60 3.67 -20.74 -5.77
CA ALA A 60 2.35 -20.22 -6.07
C ALA A 60 2.01 -18.98 -5.24
N ILE A 61 2.45 -18.92 -3.98
CA ILE A 61 2.24 -17.76 -3.10
C ILE A 61 3.11 -16.56 -3.52
N ILE A 62 4.39 -16.80 -3.88
CA ILE A 62 5.37 -15.75 -4.16
C ILE A 62 5.26 -15.24 -5.61
N PHE A 63 5.14 -16.16 -6.58
CA PHE A 63 5.25 -15.87 -8.03
C PHE A 63 3.92 -16.05 -8.79
N ASP A 64 2.80 -16.17 -8.10
CA ASP A 64 1.49 -16.33 -8.71
C ASP A 64 1.25 -17.64 -9.45
N TYR A 65 0.20 -17.58 -10.32
CA TYR A 65 -0.27 -18.71 -11.11
C TYR A 65 0.85 -19.40 -11.89
N TRP A 66 1.65 -18.61 -12.60
CA TRP A 66 2.72 -19.17 -13.44
C TRP A 66 3.89 -19.72 -12.62
N GLY A 67 4.18 -19.11 -11.44
CA GLY A 67 5.24 -19.59 -10.56
C GLY A 67 4.96 -20.96 -9.96
N GLY A 68 3.74 -21.15 -9.47
CA GLY A 68 3.31 -22.45 -8.92
C GLY A 68 3.30 -23.55 -9.97
N LEU A 69 2.80 -23.26 -11.18
CA LEU A 69 2.78 -24.22 -12.28
C LEU A 69 4.21 -24.57 -12.76
N ALA A 70 5.05 -23.56 -12.95
CA ALA A 70 6.45 -23.77 -13.35
C ALA A 70 7.22 -24.60 -12.31
N CYS A 71 7.00 -24.32 -11.00
CA CYS A 71 7.61 -25.08 -9.92
C CYS A 71 7.12 -26.53 -9.89
N ALA A 72 5.82 -26.76 -10.12
CA ALA A 72 5.28 -28.13 -10.20
C ALA A 72 5.90 -28.93 -11.36
N MET A 73 6.04 -28.31 -12.54
CA MET A 73 6.73 -28.94 -13.66
C MET A 73 8.21 -29.21 -13.35
N THR A 74 8.90 -28.29 -12.69
CA THR A 74 10.28 -28.47 -12.26
C THR A 74 10.40 -29.59 -11.21
N ALA A 75 9.45 -29.70 -10.28
CA ALA A 75 9.40 -30.78 -9.30
C ALA A 75 9.24 -32.16 -9.98
N VAL A 76 8.39 -32.27 -11.02
CA VAL A 76 8.26 -33.49 -11.80
C VAL A 76 9.61 -33.90 -12.45
N VAL A 77 10.34 -32.91 -13.00
CA VAL A 77 11.66 -33.16 -13.59
C VAL A 77 12.66 -33.65 -12.54
N PHE A 78 12.73 -32.98 -11.39
CA PHE A 78 13.65 -33.41 -10.32
C PHE A 78 13.26 -34.77 -9.74
N TYR A 79 11.97 -35.03 -9.53
CA TYR A 79 11.48 -36.34 -9.12
C TYR A 79 11.90 -37.45 -10.10
N HIS A 80 11.75 -37.20 -11.41
CA HIS A 80 12.21 -38.15 -12.45
C HIS A 80 13.71 -38.39 -12.40
N LEU A 81 14.51 -37.32 -12.24
CA LEU A 81 15.98 -37.42 -12.22
C LEU A 81 16.50 -38.05 -10.91
N ALA A 82 15.84 -37.85 -9.79
CA ALA A 82 16.23 -38.40 -8.49
C ALA A 82 16.01 -39.93 -8.44
N ASN A 83 14.97 -40.44 -9.09
CA ASN A 83 14.59 -41.85 -9.00
C ASN A 83 15.17 -42.69 -10.12
N GLN A 84 15.96 -43.71 -9.74
CA GLN A 84 16.69 -44.56 -10.70
C GLN A 84 15.74 -45.38 -11.60
N HIS A 85 14.63 -45.89 -11.04
CA HIS A 85 13.65 -46.67 -11.81
C HIS A 85 12.91 -45.81 -12.84
N LEU A 86 12.66 -44.54 -12.57
CA LEU A 86 12.03 -43.59 -13.50
C LEU A 86 12.96 -43.24 -14.67
N ARG A 87 14.26 -43.08 -14.39
CA ARG A 87 15.29 -42.89 -15.43
C ARG A 87 15.36 -44.05 -16.39
N ALA A 88 15.05 -45.26 -15.91
CA ALA A 88 14.94 -46.47 -16.73
C ALA A 88 13.58 -46.61 -17.44
N LEU A 89 12.72 -45.59 -17.36
CA LEU A 89 11.34 -45.56 -17.88
C LEU A 89 10.42 -46.63 -17.27
N ASN A 90 10.72 -47.09 -16.06
CA ASN A 90 9.99 -48.11 -15.34
C ASN A 90 9.02 -47.48 -14.35
N TYR A 91 7.90 -46.96 -14.85
CA TYR A 91 6.87 -46.26 -14.05
C TYR A 91 5.90 -47.26 -13.41
N GLY A 92 5.75 -47.17 -12.10
CA GLY A 92 4.71 -47.86 -11.36
C GLY A 92 3.46 -46.99 -11.19
N GLU A 93 2.38 -47.58 -10.67
CA GLU A 93 1.13 -46.85 -10.40
C GLU A 93 1.31 -45.67 -9.40
N SER A 94 2.20 -45.86 -8.41
CA SER A 94 2.54 -44.82 -7.42
C SER A 94 3.20 -43.59 -8.07
N ASP A 95 3.98 -43.76 -9.11
CA ASP A 95 4.69 -42.68 -9.81
C ASP A 95 3.72 -41.81 -10.62
N TYR A 96 2.78 -42.45 -11.31
CA TYR A 96 1.71 -41.72 -12.02
C TYR A 96 0.84 -40.93 -11.05
N LEU A 97 0.52 -41.52 -9.88
CA LEU A 97 -0.23 -40.83 -8.83
C LEU A 97 0.55 -39.63 -8.29
N GLN A 98 1.86 -39.81 -8.00
CA GLN A 98 2.72 -38.75 -7.46
C GLN A 98 2.87 -37.56 -8.43
N VAL A 99 3.16 -37.85 -9.71
CA VAL A 99 3.24 -36.80 -10.75
C VAL A 99 1.92 -36.09 -10.91
N SER A 100 0.81 -36.84 -10.94
CA SER A 100 -0.53 -36.25 -11.01
C SER A 100 -0.81 -35.33 -9.83
N LEU A 101 -0.42 -35.73 -8.61
CA LEU A 101 -0.58 -34.91 -7.40
C LEU A 101 0.27 -33.62 -7.46
N PHE A 102 1.50 -33.66 -7.94
CA PHE A 102 2.31 -32.44 -8.12
C PHE A 102 1.62 -31.44 -9.04
N LEU A 103 1.07 -31.91 -10.17
CA LEU A 103 0.35 -31.05 -11.10
C LEU A 103 -0.97 -30.52 -10.51
N ILE A 104 -1.74 -31.38 -9.85
CA ILE A 104 -3.00 -30.97 -9.20
C ILE A 104 -2.73 -29.93 -8.13
N VAL A 105 -1.77 -30.16 -7.23
CA VAL A 105 -1.40 -29.20 -6.18
C VAL A 105 -0.90 -27.90 -6.80
N GLY A 106 -0.06 -27.96 -7.83
CA GLY A 106 0.39 -26.78 -8.56
C GLY A 106 -0.75 -25.96 -9.16
N VAL A 107 -1.69 -26.61 -9.83
CA VAL A 107 -2.85 -25.94 -10.44
C VAL A 107 -3.80 -25.37 -9.38
N VAL A 108 -4.14 -26.18 -8.36
CA VAL A 108 -5.08 -25.77 -7.31
C VAL A 108 -4.54 -24.58 -6.50
N THR A 109 -3.28 -24.67 -6.04
CA THR A 109 -2.66 -23.59 -5.26
C THR A 109 -2.47 -22.32 -6.08
N SER A 110 -2.12 -22.48 -7.37
CA SER A 110 -1.98 -21.35 -8.29
C SER A 110 -3.33 -20.65 -8.58
N ARG A 111 -4.41 -21.42 -8.74
CA ARG A 111 -5.77 -20.86 -8.87
C ARG A 111 -6.20 -20.14 -7.60
N LEU A 112 -6.01 -20.78 -6.45
CA LEU A 112 -6.38 -20.21 -5.16
C LEU A 112 -5.62 -18.90 -4.87
N ALA A 113 -4.33 -18.85 -5.20
CA ALA A 113 -3.52 -17.63 -5.09
C ALA A 113 -4.07 -16.51 -5.99
N ARG A 114 -4.46 -16.84 -7.23
CA ARG A 114 -5.07 -15.87 -8.17
C ARG A 114 -6.42 -15.37 -7.70
N ASP A 115 -7.30 -16.28 -7.24
CA ASP A 115 -8.63 -15.91 -6.77
C ASP A 115 -8.56 -15.06 -5.51
N ARG A 116 -7.66 -15.37 -4.58
CA ARG A 116 -7.39 -14.52 -3.41
C ARG A 116 -6.96 -13.11 -3.80
N ARG A 117 -6.08 -12.96 -4.79
CA ARG A 117 -5.67 -11.63 -5.29
C ARG A 117 -6.81 -10.91 -6.00
N ALA A 118 -7.61 -11.63 -6.80
CA ALA A 118 -8.78 -11.04 -7.43
C ALA A 118 -9.77 -10.51 -6.39
N MET A 119 -10.02 -11.25 -5.30
CA MET A 119 -10.84 -10.78 -4.18
C MET A 119 -10.23 -9.56 -3.48
N GLN A 120 -8.92 -9.55 -3.23
CA GLN A 120 -8.22 -8.38 -2.68
C GLN A 120 -8.28 -7.16 -3.61
N MET A 121 -8.31 -7.40 -4.94
CA MET A 121 -8.48 -6.32 -5.93
C MET A 121 -9.91 -5.77 -5.99
N LEU A 122 -10.91 -6.54 -5.56
CA LEU A 122 -12.30 -6.11 -5.45
C LEU A 122 -12.59 -5.42 -4.10
N ALA A 123 -11.70 -5.54 -3.13
CA ALA A 123 -11.86 -4.85 -1.85
C ALA A 123 -11.91 -3.32 -2.11
N VAL A 124 -12.89 -2.67 -1.53
CA VAL A 124 -13.13 -1.23 -1.64
C VAL A 124 -12.55 -0.50 -0.44
N THR A 125 -12.40 -1.19 0.68
CA THR A 125 -12.00 -0.65 1.98
C THR A 125 -10.62 -1.12 2.41
N ASP A 126 -9.96 -0.34 3.26
CA ASP A 126 -8.73 -0.70 3.99
C ASP A 126 -9.10 -1.55 5.21
N ASP A 127 -8.47 -2.72 5.35
CA ASP A 127 -8.80 -3.70 6.40
C ASP A 127 -8.52 -3.19 7.83
N LEU A 128 -7.61 -2.23 8.00
CA LEU A 128 -7.25 -1.70 9.32
C LEU A 128 -8.23 -0.62 9.79
N THR A 129 -8.66 0.25 8.88
CA THR A 129 -9.39 1.48 9.23
C THR A 129 -10.86 1.45 8.84
N GLY A 130 -11.27 0.57 7.91
CA GLY A 130 -12.61 0.52 7.34
C GLY A 130 -12.93 1.65 6.35
N LEU A 131 -12.03 2.61 6.16
CA LEU A 131 -12.16 3.67 5.15
C LEU A 131 -11.91 3.09 3.74
N HIS A 132 -12.17 3.87 2.71
CA HIS A 132 -11.78 3.44 1.36
C HIS A 132 -10.29 3.14 1.29
N ASN A 133 -9.92 2.13 0.51
CA ASN A 133 -8.53 1.95 0.13
C ASN A 133 -8.15 2.94 -0.98
N LEU A 134 -6.84 3.09 -1.23
CA LEU A 134 -6.32 4.03 -2.23
C LEU A 134 -6.96 3.86 -3.61
N ARG A 135 -7.11 2.62 -4.08
CA ARG A 135 -7.67 2.33 -5.40
C ARG A 135 -9.12 2.81 -5.55
N SER A 136 -9.94 2.53 -4.55
CA SER A 136 -11.33 3.01 -4.52
C SER A 136 -11.39 4.53 -4.47
N PHE A 137 -10.50 5.14 -3.70
CA PHE A 137 -10.39 6.59 -3.60
C PHE A 137 -10.00 7.25 -4.93
N GLU A 138 -8.99 6.73 -5.64
CA GLU A 138 -8.57 7.23 -6.95
C GLU A 138 -9.74 7.22 -7.96
N SER A 139 -10.50 6.13 -8.01
CA SER A 139 -11.68 6.04 -8.88
C SER A 139 -12.73 7.09 -8.52
N LYS A 140 -12.98 7.31 -7.22
CA LYS A 140 -13.93 8.33 -6.73
C LYS A 140 -13.42 9.75 -6.97
N LEU A 141 -12.11 9.99 -6.83
CA LEU A 141 -11.47 11.28 -7.13
C LEU A 141 -11.71 11.68 -8.59
N LEU A 142 -11.40 10.78 -9.53
CA LEU A 142 -11.64 11.03 -10.95
C LEU A 142 -13.11 11.33 -11.27
N ALA A 143 -14.02 10.54 -10.68
CA ALA A 143 -15.45 10.77 -10.86
C ALA A 143 -15.91 12.13 -10.30
N THR A 144 -15.35 12.53 -9.15
CA THR A 144 -15.67 13.81 -8.50
C THR A 144 -15.11 14.99 -9.28
N VAL A 145 -13.85 14.91 -9.75
CA VAL A 145 -13.26 15.95 -10.60
C VAL A 145 -14.05 16.12 -11.90
N ARG A 146 -14.40 15.03 -12.59
CA ARG A 146 -15.25 15.09 -13.80
C ARG A 146 -16.60 15.75 -13.53
N ARG A 147 -17.23 15.43 -12.41
CA ARG A 147 -18.50 16.03 -12.00
C ARG A 147 -18.36 17.53 -11.73
N ALA A 148 -17.29 17.92 -11.02
CA ALA A 148 -16.98 19.31 -10.74
C ALA A 148 -16.75 20.10 -12.03
N GLN A 149 -16.01 19.54 -12.98
CA GLN A 149 -15.79 20.16 -14.32
C GLN A 149 -17.11 20.37 -15.07
N ALA A 150 -18.00 19.38 -15.05
CA ALA A 150 -19.32 19.48 -15.72
C ALA A 150 -20.25 20.51 -15.06
N ARG A 151 -20.17 20.65 -13.72
CA ARG A 151 -21.02 21.55 -12.93
C ARG A 151 -20.40 22.91 -12.62
N ARG A 152 -19.11 23.08 -12.88
CA ARG A 152 -18.31 24.24 -12.48
C ARG A 152 -18.36 24.51 -10.99
N THR A 153 -18.22 23.45 -10.18
CA THR A 153 -18.22 23.52 -8.72
C THR A 153 -16.84 23.23 -8.16
N PHE A 154 -16.61 23.63 -6.91
CA PHE A 154 -15.35 23.34 -6.21
C PHE A 154 -15.20 21.86 -5.85
N VAL A 155 -13.95 21.42 -5.76
CA VAL A 155 -13.55 20.17 -5.10
C VAL A 155 -12.42 20.50 -4.14
N SER A 156 -12.56 20.10 -2.88
CA SER A 156 -11.47 20.19 -1.92
C SER A 156 -10.88 18.83 -1.60
N MET A 157 -9.59 18.81 -1.34
CA MET A 157 -8.85 17.67 -0.83
C MET A 157 -8.15 18.03 0.47
N LEU A 158 -8.33 17.17 1.47
CA LEU A 158 -7.58 17.19 2.71
C LEU A 158 -6.60 16.01 2.69
N VAL A 159 -5.34 16.27 2.97
CA VAL A 159 -4.32 15.23 3.21
C VAL A 159 -3.91 15.33 4.67
N LEU A 160 -3.99 14.22 5.39
CA LEU A 160 -3.78 14.15 6.83
C LEU A 160 -2.68 13.12 7.15
N ASP A 161 -1.97 13.33 8.24
CA ASP A 161 -0.95 12.41 8.73
C ASP A 161 -0.96 12.38 10.26
N VAL A 162 -0.79 11.19 10.81
CA VAL A 162 -0.73 10.98 12.27
C VAL A 162 0.62 11.46 12.78
N ASP A 163 0.58 12.50 13.60
CA ASP A 163 1.80 13.09 14.14
C ASP A 163 2.55 12.12 15.05
N ARG A 164 3.88 12.03 14.85
CA ARG A 164 4.80 11.25 15.69
C ARG A 164 4.43 9.76 15.86
N LEU A 165 3.76 9.15 14.88
CA LEU A 165 3.41 7.73 14.95
C LEU A 165 4.65 6.85 15.14
N LYS A 166 5.81 7.25 14.58
CA LYS A 166 7.06 6.54 14.78
C LYS A 166 7.47 6.48 16.25
N GLU A 167 7.31 7.57 17.01
CA GLU A 167 7.62 7.60 18.45
C GLU A 167 6.73 6.63 19.23
N ILE A 168 5.44 6.55 18.86
CA ILE A 168 4.50 5.57 19.45
C ILE A 168 4.95 4.13 19.14
N ASN A 169 5.36 3.85 17.90
CA ASN A 169 5.87 2.55 17.50
C ASN A 169 7.16 2.18 18.24
N ASP A 170 8.11 3.11 18.34
CA ASP A 170 9.42 2.87 18.92
C ASP A 170 9.31 2.63 20.46
N VAL A 171 8.39 3.31 21.13
CA VAL A 171 8.20 3.20 22.60
C VAL A 171 7.22 2.10 23.00
N HIS A 172 6.13 1.92 22.24
CA HIS A 172 5.01 1.05 22.63
C HIS A 172 4.77 -0.13 21.68
N GLY A 173 5.62 -0.26 20.65
CA GLY A 173 5.57 -1.34 19.66
C GLY A 173 4.58 -1.08 18.51
N HIS A 174 4.76 -1.82 17.44
CA HIS A 174 3.97 -1.67 16.20
C HIS A 174 2.47 -1.94 16.39
N LEU A 175 2.09 -2.74 17.39
CA LEU A 175 0.69 -2.98 17.69
C LEU A 175 0.00 -1.69 18.18
N ALA A 176 0.67 -0.92 19.05
CA ALA A 176 0.14 0.36 19.52
C ALA A 176 -0.01 1.38 18.38
N GLY A 177 0.95 1.44 17.47
CA GLY A 177 0.85 2.30 16.29
C GLY A 177 -0.26 1.87 15.33
N ALA A 178 -0.45 0.58 15.10
CA ALA A 178 -1.55 0.08 14.27
C ALA A 178 -2.92 0.43 14.89
N GLU A 179 -3.06 0.33 16.21
CA GLU A 179 -4.27 0.74 16.92
C GLU A 179 -4.49 2.25 16.90
N ALA A 180 -3.42 3.05 16.94
CA ALA A 180 -3.49 4.50 16.76
C ALA A 180 -4.05 4.87 15.39
N VAL A 181 -3.52 4.27 14.32
CA VAL A 181 -4.01 4.46 12.94
C VAL A 181 -5.48 4.02 12.82
N ARG A 182 -5.84 2.87 13.40
CA ARG A 182 -7.24 2.39 13.42
C ARG A 182 -8.16 3.39 14.10
N LYS A 183 -7.75 3.96 15.24
CA LYS A 183 -8.53 4.97 15.96
C LYS A 183 -8.74 6.24 15.16
N VAL A 184 -7.70 6.76 14.53
CA VAL A 184 -7.81 7.93 13.65
C VAL A 184 -8.76 7.65 12.49
N GLY A 185 -8.59 6.50 11.80
CA GLY A 185 -9.50 6.10 10.73
C GLY A 185 -10.96 5.99 11.17
N HIS A 186 -11.20 5.43 12.36
CA HIS A 186 -12.56 5.33 12.91
C HIS A 186 -13.17 6.71 13.24
N ILE A 187 -12.39 7.65 13.79
CA ILE A 187 -12.83 9.03 14.04
C ILE A 187 -13.18 9.71 12.72
N ILE A 188 -12.30 9.60 11.70
CA ILE A 188 -12.56 10.16 10.38
C ILE A 188 -13.86 9.60 9.80
N GLY A 189 -14.04 8.27 9.79
CA GLY A 189 -15.23 7.64 9.21
C GLY A 189 -16.53 7.94 9.94
N ARG A 190 -16.48 8.20 11.25
CA ARG A 190 -17.64 8.55 12.07
C ARG A 190 -18.06 10.01 11.91
N ASP A 191 -17.08 10.91 11.83
CA ASP A 191 -17.30 12.37 11.96
C ASP A 191 -17.44 13.06 10.59
N LEU A 192 -17.24 12.33 9.49
CA LEU A 192 -17.52 12.83 8.14
C LEU A 192 -18.98 12.54 7.75
N ASP A 193 -19.55 13.45 7.00
CA ASP A 193 -20.86 13.22 6.38
C ASP A 193 -20.75 12.25 5.20
N GLY A 194 -21.89 11.68 4.77
CA GLY A 194 -21.95 10.68 3.71
C GLY A 194 -21.58 11.19 2.30
N SER A 195 -21.36 12.50 2.12
CA SER A 195 -20.94 13.12 0.85
C SER A 195 -19.42 13.14 0.69
N ALA A 196 -18.68 13.04 1.80
CA ALA A 196 -17.23 13.00 1.83
C ALA A 196 -16.70 11.59 1.49
N VAL A 197 -15.58 11.52 0.80
CA VAL A 197 -14.88 10.27 0.50
C VAL A 197 -13.55 10.27 1.24
N ALA A 198 -13.39 9.41 2.23
CA ALA A 198 -12.16 9.28 2.99
C ALA A 198 -11.45 7.97 2.67
N CYS A 199 -10.12 8.00 2.59
CA CYS A 199 -9.30 6.81 2.45
C CYS A 199 -8.08 6.82 3.37
N ARG A 200 -7.58 5.62 3.65
CA ARG A 200 -6.21 5.47 4.10
C ARG A 200 -5.30 5.43 2.89
N TYR A 201 -4.48 6.47 2.74
CA TYR A 201 -3.59 6.66 1.60
C TYR A 201 -2.26 5.91 1.76
N GLY A 202 -1.71 5.89 2.96
CA GLY A 202 -0.43 5.28 3.31
C GLY A 202 -0.44 4.64 4.70
N GLY A 203 0.73 4.43 5.28
CA GLY A 203 0.88 3.83 6.61
C GLY A 203 0.13 4.59 7.71
N ASP A 204 0.36 5.89 7.77
CA ASP A 204 -0.17 6.87 8.71
C ASP A 204 -0.87 8.04 8.02
N GLU A 205 -1.00 7.96 6.70
CA GLU A 205 -1.53 9.02 5.86
C GLU A 205 -2.98 8.72 5.44
N PHE A 206 -3.81 9.76 5.45
CA PHE A 206 -5.21 9.71 5.02
C PHE A 206 -5.48 10.80 4.01
N ALA A 207 -6.42 10.56 3.11
CA ALA A 207 -6.92 11.59 2.20
C ALA A 207 -8.46 11.65 2.27
N ILE A 208 -9.00 12.87 2.20
CA ILE A 208 -10.43 13.13 2.23
C ILE A 208 -10.76 14.02 1.04
N LEU A 209 -11.81 13.68 0.32
CA LEU A 209 -12.32 14.42 -0.81
C LEU A 209 -13.68 14.99 -0.46
N LEU A 210 -13.87 16.30 -0.62
CA LEU A 210 -15.10 17.02 -0.38
C LEU A 210 -15.61 17.60 -1.71
N SER A 211 -16.84 17.26 -2.08
CA SER A 211 -17.50 17.77 -3.27
C SER A 211 -18.17 19.11 -3.00
N ASP A 212 -18.26 19.97 -4.00
CA ASP A 212 -18.97 21.25 -3.97
C ASP A 212 -18.49 22.20 -2.84
N THR A 213 -17.21 22.09 -2.45
CA THR A 213 -16.63 22.77 -1.28
C THR A 213 -15.25 23.34 -1.64
N ASP A 214 -15.00 24.59 -1.32
CA ASP A 214 -13.69 25.24 -1.42
C ASP A 214 -12.81 24.98 -0.20
N ALA A 215 -11.52 25.37 -0.27
CA ALA A 215 -10.58 25.14 0.82
C ALA A 215 -10.93 25.89 2.11
N ARG A 216 -11.55 27.05 2.02
CA ARG A 216 -11.95 27.83 3.20
C ARG A 216 -13.14 27.18 3.90
N THR A 217 -14.13 26.74 3.12
CA THR A 217 -15.32 26.04 3.61
C THR A 217 -14.98 24.64 4.15
N SER A 218 -13.90 24.03 3.69
CA SER A 218 -13.39 22.74 4.20
C SER A 218 -12.62 22.87 5.52
N LEU A 219 -12.11 24.07 5.85
CA LEU A 219 -11.29 24.27 7.05
C LEU A 219 -12.00 23.89 8.36
N PRO A 220 -13.27 24.23 8.59
CA PRO A 220 -14.01 23.76 9.77
C PRO A 220 -14.06 22.24 9.90
N THR A 221 -14.23 21.51 8.80
CA THR A 221 -14.22 20.04 8.78
C THR A 221 -12.83 19.50 9.18
N ALA A 222 -11.76 20.07 8.62
CA ALA A 222 -10.39 19.70 8.98
C ALA A 222 -10.10 19.95 10.47
N GLU A 223 -10.48 21.12 11.01
CA GLU A 223 -10.29 21.47 12.42
C GLU A 223 -11.18 20.63 13.35
N HIS A 224 -12.39 20.27 12.91
CA HIS A 224 -13.24 19.35 13.66
C HIS A 224 -12.56 17.98 13.82
N LEU A 225 -12.09 17.39 12.73
CA LEU A 225 -11.38 16.11 12.75
C LEU A 225 -10.10 16.18 13.59
N ARG A 226 -9.32 17.26 13.43
CA ARG A 226 -8.10 17.46 14.21
C ARG A 226 -8.39 17.49 15.71
N LYS A 227 -9.38 18.28 16.13
CA LYS A 227 -9.80 18.37 17.53
C LYS A 227 -10.41 17.07 18.05
N ALA A 228 -11.18 16.34 17.22
CA ALA A 228 -11.76 15.05 17.59
C ALA A 228 -10.67 14.01 17.88
N VAL A 229 -9.58 14.00 17.10
CA VAL A 229 -8.42 13.14 17.35
C VAL A 229 -7.66 13.61 18.60
N GLU A 230 -7.35 14.89 18.73
CA GLU A 230 -6.63 15.47 19.88
C GLU A 230 -7.35 15.21 21.21
N ASN A 231 -8.66 15.38 21.24
CA ASN A 231 -9.48 15.19 22.44
C ASN A 231 -9.75 13.72 22.79
N HIS A 232 -9.37 12.79 21.90
CA HIS A 232 -9.55 11.37 22.14
C HIS A 232 -8.48 10.84 23.10
N ALA A 233 -8.91 10.10 24.14
CA ALA A 233 -8.04 9.39 25.06
C ALA A 233 -7.94 7.91 24.62
N PRO A 234 -6.95 7.52 23.79
CA PRO A 234 -6.94 6.21 23.15
C PRO A 234 -6.52 5.09 24.11
N LEU A 235 -7.04 3.89 23.84
CA LEU A 235 -6.52 2.63 24.38
C LEU A 235 -5.64 2.00 23.28
N LEU A 236 -4.32 1.88 23.54
CA LEU A 236 -3.34 1.34 22.59
C LEU A 236 -2.55 0.23 23.28
N ALA A 237 -2.49 -0.94 22.64
CA ALA A 237 -1.84 -2.16 23.18
C ALA A 237 -2.24 -2.46 24.63
N GLY A 238 -3.54 -2.32 24.93
CA GLY A 238 -4.08 -2.54 26.28
C GLY A 238 -3.82 -1.42 27.30
N ARG A 239 -3.12 -0.35 26.93
CA ARG A 239 -2.76 0.78 27.77
C ARG A 239 -3.56 2.02 27.40
N ARG A 240 -4.16 2.70 28.40
CA ARG A 240 -4.88 3.94 28.20
C ARG A 240 -3.92 5.14 28.19
N PHE A 241 -4.09 6.00 27.21
CA PHE A 241 -3.31 7.24 27.04
C PHE A 241 -4.20 8.45 27.23
N PRO A 242 -3.66 9.59 27.72
CA PRO A 242 -4.42 10.82 27.86
C PRO A 242 -4.79 11.42 26.51
N ALA A 243 -5.78 12.29 26.48
CA ALA A 243 -6.07 13.16 25.35
C ALA A 243 -4.82 13.97 24.97
N GLY A 244 -4.66 14.28 23.69
CA GLY A 244 -3.47 14.95 23.15
C GLY A 244 -2.30 14.01 22.84
N THR A 245 -2.37 12.72 23.20
CA THR A 245 -1.34 11.74 22.79
C THR A 245 -1.37 11.46 21.28
N LEU A 246 -2.57 11.38 20.69
CA LEU A 246 -2.74 11.32 19.24
C LEU A 246 -3.13 12.69 18.73
N THR A 247 -2.40 13.16 17.74
CA THR A 247 -2.71 14.36 16.97
C THR A 247 -2.54 14.10 15.50
N ILE A 248 -3.16 14.92 14.67
CA ILE A 248 -3.00 14.89 13.22
C ILE A 248 -2.65 16.28 12.70
N SER A 249 -1.82 16.31 11.66
CA SER A 249 -1.62 17.50 10.84
C SER A 249 -2.44 17.38 9.57
N VAL A 250 -3.00 18.50 9.08
CA VAL A 250 -3.90 18.51 7.92
C VAL A 250 -3.45 19.57 6.93
N GLY A 251 -3.29 19.17 5.67
CA GLY A 251 -3.12 20.06 4.53
C GLY A 251 -4.38 20.10 3.67
N ILE A 252 -4.79 21.27 3.21
CA ILE A 252 -6.02 21.49 2.48
C ILE A 252 -5.71 22.20 1.16
N ALA A 253 -6.28 21.73 0.07
CA ALA A 253 -6.26 22.39 -1.23
C ALA A 253 -7.62 22.28 -1.90
N ASP A 254 -7.89 23.16 -2.84
CA ASP A 254 -9.10 23.13 -3.65
C ASP A 254 -8.79 23.28 -5.14
N TYR A 255 -9.77 22.90 -5.94
CA TYR A 255 -9.80 23.06 -7.39
C TYR A 255 -11.16 23.64 -7.79
N LEU A 256 -11.11 24.73 -8.54
CA LEU A 256 -12.26 25.28 -9.28
C LEU A 256 -11.97 25.12 -10.78
N PRO A 257 -12.84 24.44 -11.53
CA PRO A 257 -12.64 24.27 -12.97
C PRO A 257 -12.71 25.59 -13.73
N ASP A 258 -11.65 25.90 -14.47
CA ASP A 258 -11.52 27.07 -15.38
C ASP A 258 -11.47 26.67 -16.85
N GLY A 259 -11.48 25.36 -17.13
CA GLY A 259 -11.45 24.78 -18.46
C GLY A 259 -11.49 23.25 -18.42
N ALA A 260 -11.39 22.64 -19.59
CA ALA A 260 -11.33 21.19 -19.74
C ALA A 260 -9.87 20.72 -19.56
N ARG A 261 -9.51 20.34 -18.34
CA ARG A 261 -8.23 19.70 -18.02
C ARG A 261 -8.44 18.20 -17.86
N ASP A 262 -7.38 17.41 -18.09
CA ASP A 262 -7.41 16.00 -17.78
C ASP A 262 -7.71 15.77 -16.28
N PRO A 263 -8.78 15.04 -15.91
CA PRO A 263 -9.12 14.77 -14.53
C PRO A 263 -8.02 14.07 -13.74
N GLU A 264 -7.17 13.27 -14.40
CA GLU A 264 -6.04 12.59 -13.75
C GLU A 264 -4.99 13.61 -13.31
N LEU A 265 -4.61 14.53 -14.19
CA LEU A 265 -3.66 15.60 -13.88
C LEU A 265 -4.20 16.54 -12.80
N VAL A 266 -5.50 16.86 -12.86
CA VAL A 266 -6.15 17.67 -11.82
C VAL A 266 -6.09 16.97 -10.46
N GLY A 267 -6.35 15.66 -10.43
CA GLY A 267 -6.29 14.88 -9.19
C GLY A 267 -4.89 14.87 -8.58
N GLU A 268 -3.85 14.73 -9.42
CA GLU A 268 -2.44 14.77 -9.00
C GLU A 268 -2.06 16.15 -8.46
N ASP A 269 -2.39 17.22 -9.19
CA ASP A 269 -2.10 18.60 -8.79
C ASP A 269 -2.77 18.96 -7.46
N LEU A 270 -4.03 18.53 -7.30
CA LEU A 270 -4.82 18.77 -6.08
C LEU A 270 -4.20 18.04 -4.87
N PHE A 271 -3.80 16.78 -5.07
CA PHE A 271 -3.10 16.02 -4.04
C PHE A 271 -1.79 16.69 -3.64
N HIS A 272 -0.96 17.03 -4.60
CA HIS A 272 0.33 17.69 -4.34
C HIS A 272 0.17 19.06 -3.68
N ALA A 273 -0.89 19.79 -4.01
CA ALA A 273 -1.19 21.06 -3.37
C ALA A 273 -1.54 20.86 -1.89
N ALA A 274 -2.39 19.87 -1.56
CA ALA A 274 -2.73 19.53 -0.18
C ALA A 274 -1.53 18.97 0.60
N ASP A 275 -0.68 18.13 -0.03
CA ASP A 275 0.54 17.59 0.59
C ASP A 275 1.54 18.69 0.96
N ARG A 276 1.71 19.71 0.09
CA ARG A 276 2.53 20.89 0.42
C ARG A 276 2.00 21.64 1.65
N ALA A 277 0.68 21.79 1.76
CA ALA A 277 0.08 22.41 2.92
C ALA A 277 0.23 21.56 4.19
N LEU A 278 0.13 20.23 4.08
CA LEU A 278 0.41 19.28 5.16
C LEU A 278 1.87 19.39 5.63
N TYR A 279 2.80 19.44 4.71
CA TYR A 279 4.21 19.64 5.03
C TYR A 279 4.43 20.93 5.83
N GLN A 280 3.76 22.02 5.42
CA GLN A 280 3.83 23.28 6.18
C GLN A 280 3.20 23.16 7.58
N ALA A 281 2.07 22.46 7.72
CA ALA A 281 1.47 22.18 9.02
C ALA A 281 2.43 21.42 9.95
N LYS A 282 3.14 20.42 9.43
CA LYS A 282 4.15 19.68 10.19
C LYS A 282 5.35 20.55 10.60
N ARG A 283 5.81 21.44 9.72
CA ARG A 283 6.92 22.37 10.01
C ARG A 283 6.54 23.43 11.06
N ASP A 284 5.32 23.92 11.02
CA ASP A 284 4.83 24.96 11.93
C ASP A 284 4.54 24.44 13.35
N GLY A 285 4.83 23.15 13.64
CA GLY A 285 4.71 22.57 14.97
C GLY A 285 3.67 21.48 15.11
N ARG A 286 3.14 20.94 13.98
CA ARG A 286 2.14 19.85 13.95
C ARG A 286 0.80 20.23 14.59
N ASN A 287 -0.10 19.24 14.72
CA ASN A 287 -1.43 19.37 15.34
C ASN A 287 -2.18 20.63 14.86
N ARG A 288 -2.24 20.82 13.54
CA ARG A 288 -2.88 21.98 12.91
C ARG A 288 -3.27 21.71 11.48
N SER A 289 -4.16 22.57 10.97
CA SER A 289 -4.53 22.61 9.56
C SER A 289 -3.83 23.77 8.85
N ARG A 290 -3.46 23.58 7.59
CA ARG A 290 -2.94 24.59 6.68
C ARG A 290 -3.65 24.55 5.34
N LEU A 291 -3.98 25.74 4.82
CA LEU A 291 -4.49 25.91 3.47
C LEU A 291 -3.33 26.10 2.51
N ASN A 292 -3.41 25.48 1.33
CA ASN A 292 -2.54 25.87 0.22
C ASN A 292 -3.05 27.22 -0.31
N ALA A 293 -2.21 28.24 -0.22
CA ALA A 293 -2.53 29.59 -0.71
C ALA A 293 -2.65 29.70 -2.23
N SER A 294 -2.19 28.68 -2.98
CA SER A 294 -2.25 28.61 -4.44
C SER A 294 -3.45 27.78 -4.85
N ALA A 295 -4.57 28.42 -5.17
CA ALA A 295 -5.68 27.74 -5.83
C ALA A 295 -5.17 27.06 -7.10
N VAL A 296 -5.46 25.77 -7.28
CA VAL A 296 -5.14 25.01 -8.50
C VAL A 296 -5.86 25.59 -9.74
N SER A 297 -6.71 26.60 -9.51
CA SER A 297 -7.57 27.26 -10.49
C SER A 297 -6.95 28.40 -11.29
N ARG A 298 -5.67 28.77 -11.09
CA ARG A 298 -5.03 29.73 -11.99
C ARG A 298 -4.23 28.97 -13.03
N GLY A 299 -4.66 29.07 -14.30
CA GLY A 299 -4.02 28.53 -15.49
C GLY A 299 -2.61 29.07 -15.80
N ASP A 300 -1.96 29.65 -14.83
CA ASP A 300 -0.55 30.00 -14.87
C ASP A 300 0.20 28.69 -14.61
N GLY A 301 0.78 28.12 -15.69
CA GLY A 301 1.55 26.89 -15.67
C GLY A 301 2.50 26.83 -14.48
N ILE A 302 2.03 26.27 -13.37
CA ILE A 302 2.92 25.83 -12.31
C ILE A 302 3.59 24.58 -12.85
N THR A 303 4.66 24.79 -13.58
CA THR A 303 5.69 23.79 -13.77
C THR A 303 6.13 23.39 -12.38
N CYS A 304 5.58 22.29 -11.88
CA CYS A 304 6.02 21.67 -10.64
C CYS A 304 7.42 21.15 -10.91
N SER A 305 8.43 22.02 -10.69
CA SER A 305 9.82 21.61 -10.76
C SER A 305 10.03 20.57 -9.65
N TYR A 306 10.40 19.38 -10.07
CA TYR A 306 10.78 18.21 -9.28
C TYR A 306 11.99 18.45 -8.32
N GLU A 307 12.46 19.69 -8.19
CA GLU A 307 13.71 20.03 -7.49
C GLU A 307 13.65 20.10 -5.97
N VAL A 308 12.47 20.02 -5.33
CA VAL A 308 12.40 20.23 -3.88
C VAL A 308 12.74 18.99 -3.04
N ARG A 309 12.82 17.79 -3.62
CA ARG A 309 13.23 16.58 -2.87
C ARG A 309 14.68 16.13 -3.06
N GLU A 310 15.39 16.59 -4.08
CA GLU A 310 16.85 16.36 -4.20
C GLU A 310 17.69 17.28 -3.30
N GLY A 311 17.15 18.38 -2.82
CA GLY A 311 17.87 19.38 -2.00
C GLY A 311 18.20 18.90 -0.57
N LEU A 312 17.58 17.83 -0.06
CA LEU A 312 17.87 17.31 1.28
C LEU A 312 18.97 16.24 1.30
N ALA A 313 19.40 15.75 0.15
CA ALA A 313 20.50 14.80 0.04
C ALA A 313 21.85 15.43 -0.39
N LYS A 314 21.85 16.70 -0.84
CA LYS A 314 23.08 17.40 -1.32
C LYS A 314 23.42 18.69 -0.56
N GLY A 315 22.92 18.87 0.64
CA GLY A 315 23.20 20.01 1.51
C GLY A 315 24.49 19.88 2.33
N LYS A 316 25.54 19.28 1.76
CA LYS A 316 26.89 19.32 2.34
C LYS A 316 27.91 19.18 1.22
N VAL A 317 28.16 20.20 0.49
CA VAL A 317 29.40 20.59 -0.21
C VAL A 317 29.07 21.76 -1.13
N ALA A 318 29.12 22.97 -0.65
CA ALA A 318 29.46 24.20 -1.40
C ALA A 318 29.40 25.42 -0.47
N SER A 319 30.33 25.47 0.46
CA SER A 319 30.77 26.73 1.06
C SER A 319 32.26 26.67 1.23
N ASP A 320 33.00 26.75 0.12
CA ASP A 320 34.41 27.17 0.09
C ASP A 320 34.81 27.31 -1.37
N ALA A 321 34.56 28.48 -1.92
CA ALA A 321 35.30 29.07 -3.03
C ALA A 321 34.69 30.42 -3.37
N ARG A 322 35.07 31.46 -2.60
CA ARG A 322 35.24 32.84 -3.08
C ARG A 322 35.80 33.69 -1.93
N SER A 323 37.08 33.77 -1.88
CA SER A 323 37.85 35.02 -1.63
C SER A 323 39.21 34.85 -2.24
#